data_b979d14a49f854910e024c2625dc920e
#
_entry.id   b979d14a49f854910e024c2625dc920e
#
_cell.length_a   1.000
_cell.length_b   1.000
_cell.length_c   1.000
_cell.angle_alpha   90.00
_cell.angle_beta   90.00
_cell.angle_gamma   90.00
#
_symmetry.space_group_name_H-M   'P 1'
#
loop_
_entity.id
_entity.type
_entity.pdbx_description
1 polymer ?
#
loop_
_entity_poly.entity_id
_entity_poly.type
_entity_poly.pdbx_seq_one_letter_code
_entity_poly.pdbx_strand_id
1 'polypeptide(L)'
;MKNILEIYNVNKIYRNSVKALDNIELNIKEGEIFSLLGPNGAGKSTLINSICGIVNFNSGTIKINGYDNVKEYRKARQITGIVPQELYLESFETVWKNVNYSRGLFGKAKNYKYVEHLLKLLSLWDKKDSKIKELSGGMKRRVLIAKALSHQPKLLFLD
;
A
#
# COMPACT_ATOMS: atom_id res chain seq x y z
N MET A 1 5.46 -22.37 6.64
CA MET A 1 4.89 -21.24 5.87
C MET A 1 5.95 -20.17 5.76
N LYS A 2 6.08 -19.54 4.58
CA LYS A 2 7.07 -18.49 4.34
C LYS A 2 6.60 -17.15 4.90
N ASN A 3 7.52 -16.35 5.48
CA ASN A 3 7.20 -14.99 5.88
C ASN A 3 7.09 -14.08 4.64
N ILE A 4 6.01 -13.30 4.59
CA ILE A 4 5.83 -12.25 3.58
C ILE A 4 6.44 -10.93 4.04
N LEU A 5 6.45 -10.68 5.34
CA LEU A 5 7.04 -9.51 5.99
C LEU A 5 7.90 -9.96 7.16
N GLU A 6 9.11 -9.41 7.23
CA GLU A 6 10.05 -9.61 8.34
C GLU A 6 10.63 -8.25 8.74
N ILE A 7 10.52 -7.92 10.01
CA ILE A 7 11.01 -6.68 10.61
C ILE A 7 11.93 -7.03 11.77
N TYR A 8 13.15 -6.50 11.75
CA TYR A 8 14.18 -6.77 12.76
C TYR A 8 14.74 -5.48 13.32
N ASN A 9 14.58 -5.25 14.62
CA ASN A 9 15.16 -4.16 15.40
C ASN A 9 14.96 -2.77 14.76
N VAL A 10 13.79 -2.51 14.17
CA VAL A 10 13.53 -1.26 13.46
C VAL A 10 13.27 -0.13 14.44
N ASN A 11 14.03 0.95 14.29
CA ASN A 11 13.93 2.16 15.07
C ASN A 11 13.68 3.39 14.18
N LYS A 12 12.80 4.28 14.64
CA LYS A 12 12.54 5.57 13.99
C LYS A 12 12.43 6.67 15.02
N ILE A 13 13.32 7.65 14.88
CA ILE A 13 13.31 8.90 15.65
C ILE A 13 13.20 10.05 14.65
N TYR A 14 12.23 10.94 14.86
CA TYR A 14 12.07 12.15 14.08
C TYR A 14 12.99 13.27 14.59
N ARG A 15 13.20 14.33 13.78
CA ARG A 15 14.12 15.45 14.11
C ARG A 15 13.83 16.13 15.45
N ASN A 16 12.57 16.11 15.90
CA ASN A 16 12.15 16.65 17.20
C ASN A 16 12.33 15.66 18.36
N SER A 17 13.19 14.66 18.22
CA SER A 17 13.46 13.61 19.20
C SER A 17 12.26 12.71 19.56
N VAL A 18 11.19 12.76 18.78
CA VAL A 18 10.06 11.85 18.96
C VAL A 18 10.44 10.47 18.45
N LYS A 19 10.52 9.51 19.37
CA LYS A 19 10.75 8.10 19.07
C LYS A 19 9.43 7.47 18.62
N ALA A 20 9.25 7.33 17.33
CA ALA A 20 8.03 6.81 16.73
C ALA A 20 8.03 5.28 16.62
N LEU A 21 9.20 4.67 16.41
CA LEU A 21 9.40 3.21 16.43
C LEU A 21 10.58 2.90 17.34
N ASP A 22 10.40 1.94 18.24
CA ASP A 22 11.37 1.52 19.23
C ASP A 22 11.57 0.01 19.17
N ASN A 23 12.69 -0.40 18.57
CA ASN A 23 13.11 -1.81 18.49
C ASN A 23 11.98 -2.73 18.00
N ILE A 24 11.30 -2.36 16.93
CA ILE A 24 10.17 -3.12 16.41
C ILE A 24 10.65 -4.42 15.78
N GLU A 25 10.03 -5.51 16.23
CA GLU A 25 10.17 -6.84 15.65
C GLU A 25 8.79 -7.38 15.26
N LEU A 26 8.65 -7.87 14.04
CA LEU A 26 7.39 -8.41 13.55
C LEU A 26 7.64 -9.36 12.38
N ASN A 27 6.97 -10.51 12.40
CA ASN A 27 6.95 -11.46 11.29
C ASN A 27 5.50 -11.75 10.91
N ILE A 28 5.16 -11.60 9.64
CA ILE A 28 3.84 -11.93 9.09
C ILE A 28 4.02 -13.00 8.01
N LYS A 29 3.20 -14.04 8.08
CA LYS A 29 3.23 -15.17 7.12
C LYS A 29 2.43 -14.84 5.87
N GLU A 30 2.76 -15.49 4.76
CA GLU A 30 1.97 -15.40 3.53
C GLU A 30 0.55 -15.94 3.76
N GLY A 31 -0.47 -15.17 3.30
CA GLY A 31 -1.90 -15.49 3.49
C GLY A 31 -2.47 -15.07 4.84
N GLU A 32 -1.70 -14.46 5.73
CA GLU A 32 -2.17 -14.01 7.04
C GLU A 32 -2.87 -12.64 6.93
N ILE A 33 -3.95 -12.47 7.69
CA ILE A 33 -4.58 -11.17 7.95
C ILE A 33 -4.09 -10.67 9.30
N PHE A 34 -3.38 -9.56 9.30
CA PHE A 34 -2.79 -8.98 10.49
C PHE A 34 -3.39 -7.59 10.78
N SER A 35 -3.78 -7.35 12.02
CA SER A 35 -4.32 -6.05 12.46
C SER A 35 -3.35 -5.35 13.41
N LEU A 36 -3.02 -4.10 13.10
CA LEU A 36 -2.18 -3.25 13.93
C LEU A 36 -3.07 -2.31 14.76
N LEU A 37 -3.21 -2.60 16.04
CA LEU A 37 -4.06 -1.85 16.96
C LEU A 37 -3.21 -0.99 17.90
N GLY A 38 -3.77 0.15 18.31
CA GLY A 38 -3.13 1.06 19.26
C GLY A 38 -3.69 2.48 19.18
N PRO A 39 -3.41 3.34 20.17
CA PRO A 39 -3.89 4.73 20.19
C PRO A 39 -3.30 5.57 19.07
N ASN A 40 -3.87 6.76 18.85
CA ASN A 40 -3.28 7.74 17.93
C ASN A 40 -1.89 8.15 18.45
N GLY A 41 -0.93 8.28 17.52
CA GLY A 41 0.46 8.56 17.86
C GLY A 41 1.32 7.35 18.26
N ALA A 42 0.75 6.14 18.34
CA ALA A 42 1.51 4.92 18.68
C ALA A 42 2.50 4.44 17.60
N GLY A 43 2.69 5.20 16.51
CA GLY A 43 3.64 4.85 15.44
C GLY A 43 3.09 3.93 14.35
N LYS A 44 1.80 3.59 14.36
CA LYS A 44 1.20 2.67 13.36
C LYS A 44 1.45 3.10 11.91
N SER A 45 1.04 4.31 11.54
CA SER A 45 1.25 4.84 10.18
C SER A 45 2.75 5.05 9.88
N THR A 46 3.58 5.35 10.89
CA THR A 46 5.04 5.41 10.72
C THR A 46 5.59 4.03 10.36
N LEU A 47 5.13 2.97 11.01
CA LEU A 47 5.54 1.60 10.71
C LEU A 47 5.11 1.19 9.29
N ILE A 48 3.83 1.38 8.95
CA ILE A 48 3.30 1.10 7.60
C ILE A 48 4.09 1.86 6.54
N ASN A 49 4.30 3.17 6.73
CA ASN A 49 5.05 4.00 5.79
C ASN A 49 6.53 3.60 5.69
N SER A 50 7.14 3.12 6.78
CA SER A 50 8.50 2.57 6.75
C SER A 50 8.57 1.27 5.97
N ILE A 51 7.59 0.37 6.14
CA ILE A 51 7.50 -0.88 5.38
C ILE A 51 7.31 -0.58 3.89
N CYS A 52 6.42 0.37 3.54
CA CYS A 52 6.17 0.77 2.16
C CYS A 52 7.33 1.59 1.53
N GLY A 53 8.36 1.94 2.31
CA GLY A 53 9.50 2.74 1.87
C GLY A 53 9.16 4.20 1.58
N ILE A 54 8.11 4.73 2.20
CA ILE A 54 7.70 6.16 2.15
C ILE A 54 8.48 6.95 3.20
N VAL A 55 8.71 6.36 4.38
CA VAL A 55 9.49 6.95 5.47
C VAL A 55 10.75 6.12 5.70
N ASN A 56 11.90 6.79 5.77
CA ASN A 56 13.16 6.15 6.13
C ASN A 56 13.23 5.94 7.64
N PHE A 57 13.63 4.75 8.07
CA PHE A 57 13.93 4.43 9.47
C PHE A 57 15.42 4.65 9.76
N ASN A 58 15.79 4.73 11.07
CA ASN A 58 17.16 5.05 11.48
C ASN A 58 18.05 3.82 11.56
N SER A 59 17.51 2.69 12.01
CA SER A 59 18.24 1.41 12.13
C SER A 59 17.30 0.22 12.04
N GLY A 60 17.86 -0.96 11.85
CA GLY A 60 17.11 -2.20 11.68
C GLY A 60 17.01 -2.64 10.22
N THR A 61 16.16 -3.62 9.97
CA THR A 61 15.96 -4.19 8.62
C THR A 61 14.49 -4.54 8.42
N ILE A 62 13.97 -4.24 7.23
CA ILE A 62 12.64 -4.67 6.79
C ILE A 62 12.81 -5.47 5.50
N LYS A 63 12.27 -6.69 5.48
CA LYS A 63 12.26 -7.54 4.28
C LYS A 63 10.83 -7.86 3.88
N ILE A 64 10.52 -7.73 2.60
CA ILE A 64 9.23 -8.08 2.00
C ILE A 64 9.45 -9.20 1.01
N ASN A 65 8.87 -10.38 1.29
CA ASN A 65 9.09 -11.60 0.52
C ASN A 65 10.58 -11.92 0.31
N GLY A 66 11.42 -11.63 1.32
CA GLY A 66 12.86 -11.79 1.31
C GLY A 66 13.65 -10.62 0.71
N TYR A 67 13.01 -9.65 0.04
CA TYR A 67 13.69 -8.47 -0.50
C TYR A 67 13.86 -7.39 0.57
N ASP A 68 15.08 -6.90 0.76
CA ASP A 68 15.36 -5.75 1.62
C ASP A 68 14.68 -4.49 1.03
N ASN A 69 13.83 -3.82 1.84
CA ASN A 69 13.01 -2.71 1.35
C ASN A 69 13.80 -1.41 1.08
N VAL A 70 15.08 -1.36 1.48
CA VAL A 70 15.99 -0.25 1.18
C VAL A 70 16.91 -0.60 0.02
N LYS A 71 17.62 -1.73 0.10
CA LYS A 71 18.61 -2.15 -0.91
C LYS A 71 17.95 -2.64 -2.19
N GLU A 72 16.84 -3.35 -2.07
CA GLU A 72 16.07 -3.93 -3.19
C GLU A 72 14.68 -3.28 -3.31
N TYR A 73 14.57 -1.99 -3.02
CA TYR A 73 13.31 -1.25 -2.91
C TYR A 73 12.37 -1.41 -4.12
N ARG A 74 12.91 -1.52 -5.34
CA ARG A 74 12.09 -1.71 -6.54
C ARG A 74 11.32 -3.03 -6.52
N LYS A 75 11.99 -4.13 -6.14
CA LYS A 75 11.37 -5.46 -6.02
C LYS A 75 10.35 -5.50 -4.87
N ALA A 76 10.73 -4.94 -3.71
CA ALA A 76 9.85 -4.85 -2.55
C ALA A 76 8.57 -4.07 -2.87
N ARG A 77 8.68 -2.89 -3.50
CA ARG A 77 7.53 -2.06 -3.86
C ARG A 77 6.63 -2.67 -4.93
N GLN A 78 7.19 -3.42 -5.90
CA GLN A 78 6.39 -4.09 -6.94
C GLN A 78 5.40 -5.13 -6.40
N ILE A 79 5.62 -5.62 -5.19
CA ILE A 79 4.78 -6.64 -4.54
C ILE A 79 4.03 -6.10 -3.33
N THR A 80 4.11 -4.80 -3.07
CA THR A 80 3.45 -4.12 -1.95
C THR A 80 2.42 -3.13 -2.47
N GLY A 81 1.21 -3.20 -1.95
CA GLY A 81 0.15 -2.22 -2.16
C GLY A 81 -0.17 -1.47 -0.88
N ILE A 82 -0.53 -0.20 -0.99
CA ILE A 82 -0.99 0.62 0.12
C ILE A 82 -2.24 1.40 -0.26
N VAL A 83 -3.23 1.38 0.60
CA VAL A 83 -4.40 2.24 0.55
C VAL A 83 -4.24 3.27 1.67
N PRO A 84 -3.85 4.51 1.36
CA PRO A 84 -3.63 5.53 2.37
C PRO A 84 -4.94 5.99 3.01
N GLN A 85 -4.86 6.60 4.19
CA GLN A 85 -6.00 7.17 4.89
C GLN A 85 -6.62 8.31 4.07
N GLU A 86 -5.80 9.17 3.46
CA GLU A 86 -6.26 10.30 2.66
C GLU A 86 -6.58 9.92 1.20
N LEU A 87 -7.57 10.64 0.61
CA LEU A 87 -8.09 10.34 -0.72
C LEU A 87 -7.30 11.09 -1.81
N TYR A 88 -6.08 10.68 -2.08
CA TYR A 88 -5.28 11.22 -3.19
C TYR A 88 -5.61 10.52 -4.50
N LEU A 89 -6.45 11.16 -5.32
CA LEU A 89 -6.88 10.67 -6.63
C LEU A 89 -6.83 11.80 -7.66
N GLU A 90 -6.51 11.46 -8.91
CA GLU A 90 -6.57 12.39 -10.04
C GLU A 90 -8.02 12.72 -10.37
N SER A 91 -8.52 13.84 -9.84
CA SER A 91 -9.94 14.19 -9.78
C SER A 91 -10.61 14.36 -11.15
N PHE A 92 -9.85 14.76 -12.17
CA PHE A 92 -10.37 15.02 -13.53
C PHE A 92 -10.29 13.79 -14.44
N GLU A 93 -9.57 12.77 -14.05
CA GLU A 93 -9.46 11.52 -14.80
C GLU A 93 -10.58 10.54 -14.42
N THR A 94 -10.85 9.59 -15.34
CA THR A 94 -11.85 8.55 -15.09
C THR A 94 -11.34 7.48 -14.15
N VAL A 95 -12.25 6.70 -13.55
CA VAL A 95 -11.91 5.53 -12.72
C VAL A 95 -11.02 4.58 -13.49
N TRP A 96 -11.38 4.25 -14.74
CA TRP A 96 -10.64 3.36 -15.61
C TRP A 96 -9.19 3.81 -15.80
N LYS A 97 -8.99 5.08 -16.16
CA LYS A 97 -7.66 5.64 -16.37
C LYS A 97 -6.82 5.65 -15.10
N ASN A 98 -7.40 6.06 -13.96
CA ASN A 98 -6.72 6.06 -12.67
C ASN A 98 -6.14 4.69 -12.30
N VAL A 99 -6.93 3.61 -12.46
CA VAL A 99 -6.51 2.26 -12.10
C VAL A 99 -5.48 1.71 -13.08
N ASN A 100 -5.67 1.90 -14.40
CA ASN A 100 -4.70 1.45 -15.41
C ASN A 100 -3.38 2.21 -15.31
N TYR A 101 -3.41 3.52 -15.06
CA TYR A 101 -2.22 4.33 -14.83
C TYR A 101 -1.43 3.83 -13.62
N SER A 102 -2.12 3.57 -12.50
CA SER A 102 -1.47 3.00 -11.31
C SER A 102 -0.75 1.70 -11.62
N ARG A 103 -1.37 0.78 -12.38
CA ARG A 103 -0.74 -0.47 -12.80
C ARG A 103 0.57 -0.23 -13.58
N GLY A 104 0.55 0.75 -14.49
CA GLY A 104 1.73 1.13 -15.28
C GLY A 104 2.88 1.68 -14.43
N LEU A 105 2.60 2.47 -13.39
CA LEU A 105 3.61 3.00 -12.46
C LEU A 105 4.41 1.90 -11.75
N PHE A 106 3.78 0.73 -11.52
CA PHE A 106 4.46 -0.43 -10.95
C PHE A 106 5.15 -1.32 -12.00
N GLY A 107 5.28 -0.84 -13.26
CA GLY A 107 5.96 -1.56 -14.33
C GLY A 107 5.19 -2.79 -14.84
N LYS A 108 3.90 -2.90 -14.58
CA LYS A 108 3.08 -4.02 -15.04
C LYS A 108 2.49 -3.74 -16.42
N ALA A 109 2.58 -4.71 -17.32
CA ALA A 109 1.92 -4.65 -18.62
C ALA A 109 0.40 -4.43 -18.48
N LYS A 110 -0.20 -3.79 -19.50
CA LYS A 110 -1.65 -3.59 -19.56
C LYS A 110 -2.37 -4.94 -19.46
N ASN A 111 -3.37 -5.01 -18.61
CA ASN A 111 -4.24 -6.17 -18.45
C ASN A 111 -5.67 -5.70 -18.20
N TYR A 112 -6.36 -5.38 -19.27
CA TYR A 112 -7.71 -4.82 -19.21
C TYR A 112 -8.71 -5.79 -18.60
N LYS A 113 -8.58 -7.10 -18.86
CA LYS A 113 -9.45 -8.14 -18.28
C LYS A 113 -9.32 -8.19 -16.76
N TYR A 114 -8.09 -8.08 -16.24
CA TYR A 114 -7.88 -8.04 -14.79
C TYR A 114 -8.44 -6.76 -14.16
N VAL A 115 -8.21 -5.60 -14.77
CA VAL A 115 -8.74 -4.32 -14.28
C VAL A 115 -10.27 -4.30 -14.32
N GLU A 116 -10.88 -4.83 -15.38
CA GLU A 116 -12.33 -5.01 -15.48
C GLU A 116 -12.87 -5.90 -14.34
N HIS A 117 -12.27 -7.07 -14.12
CA HIS A 117 -12.63 -7.97 -13.03
C HIS A 117 -12.53 -7.27 -11.67
N LEU A 118 -11.45 -6.55 -11.43
CA LEU A 118 -11.20 -5.80 -10.20
C LEU A 118 -12.27 -4.71 -9.97
N LEU A 119 -12.62 -3.95 -10.99
CA LEU A 119 -13.67 -2.93 -10.91
C LEU A 119 -15.05 -3.52 -10.67
N LYS A 120 -15.36 -4.67 -11.27
CA LYS A 120 -16.60 -5.42 -11.00
C LYS A 120 -16.65 -5.90 -9.54
N LEU A 121 -15.58 -6.49 -9.04
CA LEU A 121 -15.46 -6.94 -7.65
C LEU A 121 -15.69 -5.80 -6.65
N LEU A 122 -15.23 -4.60 -6.96
CA LEU A 122 -15.37 -3.41 -6.13
C LEU A 122 -16.65 -2.60 -6.42
N SER A 123 -17.57 -3.11 -7.25
CA SER A 123 -18.81 -2.43 -7.65
C SER A 123 -18.58 -1.02 -8.24
N LEU A 124 -17.55 -0.92 -9.09
CA LEU A 124 -17.14 0.31 -9.76
C LEU A 124 -17.24 0.21 -11.29
N TRP A 125 -17.62 -0.95 -11.84
CA TRP A 125 -17.62 -1.15 -13.29
C TRP A 125 -18.55 -0.19 -14.03
N ASP A 126 -19.76 0.03 -13.51
CA ASP A 126 -20.74 0.95 -14.10
C ASP A 126 -20.31 2.42 -14.03
N LYS A 127 -19.28 2.71 -13.24
CA LYS A 127 -18.69 4.04 -13.06
C LYS A 127 -17.28 4.16 -13.68
N LYS A 128 -16.83 3.17 -14.48
CA LYS A 128 -15.48 3.14 -15.03
C LYS A 128 -15.11 4.39 -15.84
N ASP A 129 -16.10 4.98 -16.54
CA ASP A 129 -15.94 6.17 -17.37
C ASP A 129 -16.29 7.48 -16.65
N SER A 130 -16.81 7.41 -15.41
CA SER A 130 -17.08 8.60 -14.57
C SER A 130 -15.77 9.20 -14.07
N LYS A 131 -15.74 10.54 -13.99
CA LYS A 131 -14.61 11.27 -13.40
C LYS A 131 -14.60 11.10 -11.88
N ILE A 132 -13.41 11.04 -11.28
CA ILE A 132 -13.27 10.85 -9.83
C ILE A 132 -14.02 11.92 -9.02
N LYS A 133 -14.04 13.18 -9.48
CA LYS A 133 -14.76 14.26 -8.80
C LYS A 133 -16.26 14.01 -8.65
N GLU A 134 -16.85 13.20 -9.52
CA GLU A 134 -18.29 12.89 -9.56
C GLU A 134 -18.68 11.75 -8.61
N LEU A 135 -17.69 11.07 -8.00
CA LEU A 135 -17.91 9.93 -7.14
C LEU A 135 -18.16 10.33 -5.68
N SER A 136 -18.96 9.52 -4.98
CA SER A 136 -19.09 9.63 -3.53
C SER A 136 -17.78 9.28 -2.81
N GLY A 137 -17.63 9.68 -1.54
CA GLY A 137 -16.46 9.36 -0.73
C GLY A 137 -16.17 7.86 -0.64
N GLY A 138 -17.20 7.04 -0.44
CA GLY A 138 -17.09 5.58 -0.42
C GLY A 138 -16.65 5.00 -1.76
N MET A 139 -17.13 5.55 -2.89
CA MET A 139 -16.67 5.13 -4.22
C MET A 139 -15.20 5.53 -4.44
N LYS A 140 -14.79 6.72 -4.04
CA LYS A 140 -13.40 7.16 -4.09
C LYS A 140 -12.48 6.23 -3.28
N ARG A 141 -12.92 5.82 -2.08
CA ARG A 141 -12.17 4.83 -1.28
C ARG A 141 -12.01 3.51 -2.01
N ARG A 142 -13.06 3.00 -2.66
CA ARG A 142 -12.98 1.79 -3.49
C ARG A 142 -12.05 1.95 -4.70
N VAL A 143 -11.98 3.13 -5.31
CA VAL A 143 -10.99 3.42 -6.38
C VAL A 143 -9.56 3.36 -5.84
N LEU A 144 -9.27 3.87 -4.64
CA LEU A 144 -7.95 3.72 -4.01
C LEU A 144 -7.59 2.24 -3.79
N ILE A 145 -8.55 1.43 -3.35
CA ILE A 145 -8.35 -0.02 -3.21
C ILE A 145 -8.05 -0.64 -4.59
N ALA A 146 -8.80 -0.29 -5.63
CA ALA A 146 -8.55 -0.75 -6.99
C ALA A 146 -7.14 -0.36 -7.47
N LYS A 147 -6.70 0.87 -7.21
CA LYS A 147 -5.34 1.33 -7.53
C LYS A 147 -4.28 0.50 -6.82
N ALA A 148 -4.45 0.28 -5.51
CA ALA A 148 -3.51 -0.50 -4.71
C ALA A 148 -3.42 -1.97 -5.14
N LEU A 149 -4.52 -2.55 -5.64
CA LEU A 149 -4.59 -3.92 -6.15
C LEU A 149 -4.21 -4.06 -7.63
N SER A 150 -4.15 -2.95 -8.38
CA SER A 150 -4.01 -2.96 -9.85
C SER A 150 -2.77 -3.70 -10.35
N HIS A 151 -1.67 -3.68 -9.59
CA HIS A 151 -0.41 -4.34 -9.93
C HIS A 151 -0.24 -5.73 -9.31
N GLN A 152 -1.31 -6.28 -8.69
CA GLN A 152 -1.36 -7.61 -8.07
C GLN A 152 -0.30 -7.77 -6.95
N PRO A 153 -0.34 -6.93 -5.90
CA PRO A 153 0.59 -7.03 -4.79
C PRO A 153 0.40 -8.34 -4.02
N LYS A 154 1.48 -8.81 -3.38
CA LYS A 154 1.43 -9.95 -2.44
C LYS A 154 1.15 -9.51 -1.00
N LEU A 155 1.44 -8.25 -0.68
CA LEU A 155 1.22 -7.63 0.62
C LEU A 155 0.43 -6.33 0.42
N LEU A 156 -0.70 -6.19 1.12
CA LEU A 156 -1.57 -5.01 1.04
C LEU A 156 -1.72 -4.39 2.42
N PHE A 157 -1.49 -3.08 2.51
CA PHE A 157 -1.76 -2.27 3.68
C PHE A 157 -3.02 -1.42 3.49
N LEU A 158 -3.85 -1.38 4.52
CA LEU A 158 -5.00 -0.48 4.63
C LEU A 158 -4.74 0.44 5.84
N ASP A 159 -4.36 1.69 5.58
CA ASP A 159 -4.09 2.69 6.62
C ASP A 159 -5.30 3.60 6.86
#